data_9abc827bde4d0bafcf3e857c86a872e0
#
_entry.id   9abc827bde4d0bafcf3e857c86a872e0
#
_cell.length_a   1.000
_cell.length_b   1.000
_cell.length_c   1.000
_cell.angle_alpha   90.00
_cell.angle_beta   90.00
_cell.angle_gamma   90.00
#
_symmetry.space_group_name_H-M   'P 1'
#
loop_
_entity.id
_entity.type
_entity.pdbx_description
1 polymer ?
#
loop_
_entity_poly.entity_id
_entity_poly.type
_entity_poly.pdbx_seq_one_letter_code
_entity_poly.pdbx_strand_id
1 'polypeptide(L)'
;VVRGTEDPGRMPVVDRIALDKAVQSLPPGYRTVFVLHDVEGHEHEEIARLLGCSVGTSKSQLHKARMKLRSLLVNGKTRRKRASNVAR
;
A
#
# COMPACT_ATOMS: atom_id res chain seq x y z
N VAL A 1 -9.41 -17.98 -17.46
CA VAL A 1 -9.32 -17.44 -17.73
C VAL A 1 -8.85 -16.21 -17.41
N VAL A 2 -9.13 -15.46 -18.05
CA VAL A 2 -8.76 -14.26 -17.79
C VAL A 2 -8.85 -13.87 -16.47
N ARG A 3 -9.56 -14.58 -15.82
CA ARG A 3 -9.73 -14.31 -14.56
C ARG A 3 -8.52 -14.16 -13.88
N GLY A 4 -7.56 -14.94 -14.13
CA GLY A 4 -6.37 -14.88 -13.40
C GLY A 4 -5.80 -13.51 -13.42
N THR A 5 -6.05 -12.80 -14.43
CA THR A 5 -5.43 -11.52 -14.51
C THR A 5 -6.10 -10.52 -13.64
N GLU A 6 -7.28 -10.85 -13.17
CA GLU A 6 -7.91 -9.92 -12.35
C GLU A 6 -7.74 -10.23 -10.93
N ASP A 7 -7.07 -11.28 -10.60
CA ASP A 7 -6.82 -11.67 -9.24
C ASP A 7 -5.81 -10.69 -8.68
N PRO A 8 -6.14 -9.95 -7.64
CA PRO A 8 -5.22 -8.99 -7.08
C PRO A 8 -3.90 -9.61 -6.68
N GLY A 9 -3.89 -10.87 -6.36
CA GLY A 9 -2.65 -11.49 -5.95
C GLY A 9 -1.77 -11.91 -7.10
N ARG A 10 -2.26 -11.73 -8.32
CA ARG A 10 -1.50 -12.15 -9.48
C ARG A 10 -1.00 -10.98 -10.28
N MET A 11 -0.52 -9.98 -9.62
CA MET A 11 -0.02 -8.82 -10.32
C MET A 11 1.22 -9.17 -11.12
N PRO A 12 1.44 -8.48 -12.20
CA PRO A 12 2.67 -8.67 -12.97
C PRO A 12 3.88 -8.36 -12.10
N VAL A 13 4.98 -8.97 -12.42
CA VAL A 13 6.19 -8.78 -11.64
C VAL A 13 6.59 -7.31 -11.55
N VAL A 14 6.46 -6.59 -12.64
CA VAL A 14 6.83 -5.19 -12.61
C VAL A 14 5.96 -4.41 -11.64
N ASP A 15 4.67 -4.73 -11.61
CA ASP A 15 3.78 -4.04 -10.68
C ASP A 15 4.08 -4.44 -9.25
N ARG A 16 4.51 -5.68 -9.05
CA ARG A 16 4.85 -6.10 -7.71
C ARG A 16 6.06 -5.36 -7.21
N ILE A 17 7.04 -5.13 -8.07
CA ILE A 17 8.23 -4.41 -7.68
C ILE A 17 7.86 -2.98 -7.33
N ALA A 18 6.99 -2.37 -8.11
CA ALA A 18 6.56 -1.01 -7.83
C ALA A 18 5.81 -0.94 -6.51
N LEU A 19 4.95 -1.93 -6.26
CA LEU A 19 4.21 -1.97 -5.03
C LEU A 19 5.15 -2.14 -3.84
N ASP A 20 6.11 -3.03 -3.97
CA ASP A 20 7.05 -3.29 -2.90
C ASP A 20 7.82 -2.02 -2.55
N LYS A 21 8.28 -1.30 -3.56
CA LYS A 21 8.99 -0.07 -3.31
C LYS A 21 8.09 0.97 -2.67
N ALA A 22 6.85 1.04 -3.09
CA ALA A 22 5.92 1.99 -2.51
C ALA A 22 5.67 1.66 -1.04
N VAL A 23 5.53 0.38 -0.73
CA VAL A 23 5.32 -0.04 0.65
C VAL A 23 6.52 0.33 1.49
N GLN A 24 7.72 0.12 0.97
CA GLN A 24 8.93 0.46 1.70
C GLN A 24 9.03 1.97 1.93
N SER A 25 8.37 2.75 1.12
CA SER A 25 8.39 4.19 1.27
C SER A 25 7.38 4.71 2.28
N LEU A 26 6.48 3.86 2.74
CA LEU A 26 5.48 4.31 3.69
C LEU A 26 6.11 4.63 5.04
N PRO A 27 5.53 5.58 5.77
CA PRO A 27 5.96 5.82 7.14
C PRO A 27 5.82 4.52 7.94
N PRO A 28 6.66 4.29 8.93
CA PRO A 28 6.68 3.01 9.63
C PRO A 28 5.32 2.54 10.16
N GLY A 29 4.55 3.45 10.75
CA GLY A 29 3.26 3.06 11.30
C GLY A 29 2.30 2.59 10.22
N TYR A 30 2.26 3.32 9.12
CA TYR A 30 1.39 2.96 8.02
C TYR A 30 1.84 1.63 7.41
N ARG A 31 3.15 1.48 7.24
CA ARG A 31 3.69 0.28 6.63
C ARG A 31 3.37 -0.94 7.46
N THR A 32 3.57 -0.83 8.77
CA THR A 32 3.33 -1.96 9.65
C THR A 32 1.88 -2.43 9.58
N VAL A 33 0.93 -1.49 9.68
CA VAL A 33 -0.46 -1.88 9.65
C VAL A 33 -0.84 -2.45 8.28
N PHE A 34 -0.32 -1.84 7.22
CA PHE A 34 -0.61 -2.33 5.88
C PHE A 34 -0.12 -3.77 5.72
N VAL A 35 1.12 -4.03 6.12
CA VAL A 35 1.69 -5.36 5.97
C VAL A 35 0.92 -6.35 6.82
N LEU A 36 0.62 -6.01 8.07
CA LEU A 36 -0.07 -6.95 8.93
C LEU A 36 -1.47 -7.26 8.42
N HIS A 37 -2.17 -6.27 7.93
CA HIS A 37 -3.54 -6.49 7.50
C HIS A 37 -3.64 -7.02 6.07
N ASP A 38 -3.05 -6.30 5.13
CA ASP A 38 -3.24 -6.62 3.72
C ASP A 38 -2.32 -7.72 3.21
N VAL A 39 -1.16 -7.87 3.79
CA VAL A 39 -0.24 -8.89 3.33
C VAL A 39 -0.37 -10.16 4.16
N GLU A 40 -0.41 -10.02 5.48
CA GLU A 40 -0.45 -11.18 6.35
C GLU A 40 -1.85 -11.59 6.81
N GLY A 41 -2.83 -10.76 6.57
CA GLY A 41 -4.20 -11.14 6.85
C GLY A 41 -4.70 -11.05 8.28
N HIS A 42 -4.03 -10.24 9.11
CA HIS A 42 -4.47 -10.10 10.49
C HIS A 42 -5.67 -9.18 10.58
N GLU A 43 -6.55 -9.46 11.55
CA GLU A 43 -7.69 -8.62 11.77
C GLU A 43 -7.28 -7.39 12.55
N HIS A 44 -8.06 -6.32 12.44
CA HIS A 44 -7.71 -5.08 13.14
C HIS A 44 -7.62 -5.28 14.66
N GLU A 45 -8.44 -6.15 15.20
CA GLU A 45 -8.37 -6.42 16.63
C GLU A 45 -7.02 -7.00 17.01
N GLU A 46 -6.53 -7.88 16.19
CA GLU A 46 -5.25 -8.49 16.45
C GLU A 46 -4.13 -7.48 16.27
N ILE A 47 -4.21 -6.67 15.21
CA ILE A 47 -3.22 -5.65 14.96
C ILE A 47 -3.18 -4.66 16.13
N ALA A 48 -4.36 -4.29 16.62
CA ALA A 48 -4.41 -3.36 17.74
C ALA A 48 -3.69 -3.92 18.95
N ARG A 49 -3.87 -5.21 19.20
CA ARG A 49 -3.19 -5.83 20.32
C ARG A 49 -1.69 -5.88 20.10
N LEU A 50 -1.30 -6.26 18.90
CA LEU A 50 0.13 -6.38 18.59
C LEU A 50 0.84 -5.05 18.67
N LEU A 51 0.20 -4.00 18.25
CA LEU A 51 0.83 -2.69 18.22
C LEU A 51 0.52 -1.82 19.43
N GLY A 52 -0.37 -2.29 20.29
CA GLY A 52 -0.71 -1.49 21.46
C GLY A 52 -1.52 -0.27 21.13
N CYS A 53 -2.42 -0.36 20.15
CA CYS A 53 -3.26 0.77 19.79
C CYS A 53 -4.71 0.31 19.74
N SER A 54 -5.61 1.23 19.44
CA SER A 54 -7.02 0.89 19.37
C SER A 54 -7.36 0.34 18.00
N VAL A 55 -8.48 -0.35 17.90
CA VAL A 55 -8.96 -0.85 16.63
C VAL A 55 -9.20 0.33 15.69
N GLY A 56 -9.72 1.43 16.21
CA GLY A 56 -9.95 2.61 15.37
C GLY A 56 -8.65 3.15 14.80
N THR A 57 -7.60 3.14 15.60
CA THR A 57 -6.31 3.60 15.13
C THR A 57 -5.79 2.68 14.04
N SER A 58 -5.95 1.37 14.22
CA SER A 58 -5.52 0.42 13.22
C SER A 58 -6.24 0.68 11.89
N LYS A 59 -7.55 0.86 11.94
CA LYS A 59 -8.32 1.11 10.73
C LYS A 59 -7.91 2.41 10.06
N SER A 60 -7.69 3.44 10.87
CA SER A 60 -7.30 4.74 10.35
C SER A 60 -5.94 4.67 9.69
N GLN A 61 -5.01 3.98 10.32
CA GLN A 61 -3.66 3.84 9.77
C GLN A 61 -3.70 3.07 8.46
N LEU A 62 -4.53 2.04 8.38
CA LEU A 62 -4.65 1.27 7.16
C LEU A 62 -5.21 2.12 6.05
N HIS A 63 -6.24 2.90 6.36
CA HIS A 63 -6.84 3.77 5.36
C HIS A 63 -5.81 4.75 4.82
N LYS A 64 -5.06 5.36 5.71
CA LYS A 64 -4.04 6.32 5.30
C LYS A 64 -2.92 5.65 4.52
N ALA A 65 -2.58 4.44 4.92
CA ALA A 65 -1.55 3.69 4.21
C ALA A 65 -1.99 3.43 2.78
N ARG A 66 -3.24 3.01 2.61
CA ARG A 66 -3.74 2.71 1.28
C ARG A 66 -3.82 3.96 0.41
N MET A 67 -4.21 5.07 1.02
CA MET A 67 -4.29 6.32 0.28
C MET A 67 -2.90 6.75 -0.16
N LYS A 68 -1.93 6.59 0.72
CA LYS A 68 -0.57 6.97 0.39
C LYS A 68 -0.01 6.05 -0.69
N LEU A 69 -0.30 4.76 -0.59
CA LEU A 69 0.17 3.82 -1.59
C LEU A 69 -0.42 4.15 -2.94
N ARG A 70 -1.70 4.45 -2.98
CA ARG A 70 -2.33 4.80 -4.23
C ARG A 70 -1.65 6.01 -4.82
N SER A 71 -1.39 7.01 -3.99
CA SER A 71 -0.75 8.22 -4.45
C SER A 71 0.65 7.92 -5.01
N LEU A 72 1.41 7.10 -4.30
CA LEU A 72 2.75 6.77 -4.75
C LEU A 72 2.74 6.00 -6.06
N LEU A 73 1.81 5.06 -6.20
CA LEU A 73 1.75 4.26 -7.40
C LEU A 73 1.29 5.07 -8.60
N VAL A 74 0.31 5.92 -8.38
CA VAL A 74 -0.18 6.76 -9.45
C VAL A 74 0.88 7.76 -9.85
N ASN A 75 1.52 8.37 -8.87
CA ASN A 75 2.56 9.33 -9.17
C ASN A 75 3.73 8.65 -9.86
N GLY A 76 4.01 7.43 -9.47
CA GLY A 76 5.07 6.69 -10.12
C GLY A 76 4.79 6.46 -11.57
N LYS A 77 3.53 6.16 -11.90
CA LYS A 77 3.18 5.95 -13.27
C LYS A 77 3.22 7.22 -14.06
N THR A 78 2.76 8.28 -13.46
CA THR A 78 2.71 9.53 -14.18
C THR A 78 3.95 10.35 -13.98
N ARG A 79 4.83 9.90 -13.14
CA ARG A 79 6.00 10.63 -12.84
C ARG A 79 6.73 11.10 -14.06
N ARG A 80 6.82 10.29 -15.01
CA ARG A 80 7.53 10.69 -16.20
C ARG A 80 6.89 11.91 -16.81
N LYS A 81 5.58 11.90 -16.89
CA LYS A 81 4.91 13.03 -17.44
C LYS A 81 5.03 14.18 -16.50
N ARG A 82 4.90 13.90 -15.24
CA ARG A 82 4.99 14.95 -14.31
C ARG A 82 6.33 15.56 -14.32
N ALA A 83 7.34 14.77 -14.47
CA ALA A 83 8.67 15.33 -14.48
C ALA A 83 8.75 16.31 -15.61
N SER A 84 8.15 16.00 -16.72
CA SER A 84 8.16 16.93 -17.81
C SER A 84 7.42 18.17 -17.44
N ASN A 85 6.31 18.02 -16.80
CA ASN A 85 5.55 19.15 -16.40
C ASN A 85 6.29 20.02 -15.45
N VAL A 86 6.93 19.39 -14.54
CA VAL A 86 7.62 20.14 -13.56
C VAL A 86 8.77 20.87 -14.17
N ALA A 87 9.33 20.30 -15.18
CA ALA A 87 10.43 20.94 -15.82
C ALA A 87 10.05 22.27 -16.40
N ARG A 88 8.78 22.48 -16.66
CA ARG A 88 8.42 23.76 -17.19
C ARG A 88 8.33 24.78 -16.11
#